data_5e196ebe786c127c5f2b49e4b5ac8500
#
_entry.id   5e196ebe786c127c5f2b49e4b5ac8500
#
_cell.length_a   1.000
_cell.length_b   1.000
_cell.length_c   1.000
_cell.angle_alpha   90.00
_cell.angle_beta   90.00
_cell.angle_gamma   90.00
#
_symmetry.space_group_name_H-M   'P 1'
#
loop_
_entity.id
_entity.type
_entity.pdbx_description
1 polymer ?
#
loop_
_entity_poly.entity_id
_entity_poly.type
_entity_poly.pdbx_seq_one_letter_code
_entity_poly.pdbx_strand_id
1 'polypeptide(L)'
;MKRLFYTLLFFLPCMLIACGGRDDTPDGENNPPVVAPPSEEPVDSRLLYNGIRLPEQWPPVRSSSSELEKGMSPFYLSDKPSVINISVGRQLFVDNFLIESTNLKRTFYYPEYYSGNPILTPEQDWEKTGTKGAAFAAPFSDGVWYDEKEGKYKMWYMAGGGSYATSGAGVTCYAESTDGIHWTKPILSVVAGTNIVDYNSERDASVVWLDKQESNASKRYKMFLVARESGKWRYHYKTSPDGKVWRAAVQSEPIADRSTVYKNPFRNVWVYSMRHNVRVDANKLVRARDYNENADPEAGTKKAEALLSAFWFGPWANEQHHTDYPNIAPAIYNQDATPYESIMLGFFSVWQGPENDVCASDNVIKRNQVMVGYSRDGYSWFREDMNPFHAVNTTTSDAWNQGNLQSVAGAPLIVGDKLYFYLSGRRLRGTQEITTTGLAMLRRDGFASMKGTGELQTSLLKFDGSYFFVNANVTGEMKVELLDPNNKVIEGFSKDECKAFKGDNVKAKIEWTGNASLASLKNKQLKVKFYIDNGEIFAFWISPSANGESMGYTAGGGPGLNISGIDKTN
;
A
#
# COMPACT_ATOMS: atom_id res chain seq x y z
N MET A 1 43.22 33.19 30.38
CA MET A 1 43.95 34.07 29.43
C MET A 1 43.24 33.92 28.07
N LYS A 2 42.36 34.88 27.76
CA LYS A 2 42.42 35.93 26.73
C LYS A 2 43.02 35.41 25.39
N ARG A 3 42.26 35.38 24.26
CA ARG A 3 41.80 36.56 23.50
C ARG A 3 40.71 36.20 22.48
N LEU A 4 39.72 37.09 22.45
CA LEU A 4 38.80 37.39 21.36
C LEU A 4 39.53 37.89 20.11
N PHE A 5 39.00 37.61 18.90
CA PHE A 5 39.12 38.52 17.77
C PHE A 5 37.81 38.52 16.94
N TYR A 6 37.24 39.73 16.86
CA TYR A 6 36.19 40.15 15.93
C TYR A 6 36.80 40.51 14.58
N THR A 7 36.12 40.27 13.47
CA THR A 7 36.36 41.06 12.26
C THR A 7 35.05 41.18 11.44
N LEU A 8 34.65 42.31 11.35
CA LEU A 8 33.81 43.26 10.65
C LEU A 8 33.40 42.92 9.21
N LEU A 9 32.13 43.25 8.97
CA LEU A 9 31.47 43.43 7.67
C LEU A 9 32.09 44.57 6.85
N PHE A 10 32.11 44.42 5.52
CA PHE A 10 32.11 45.54 4.57
C PHE A 10 31.02 45.39 3.53
N PHE A 11 30.08 46.32 3.56
CA PHE A 11 29.14 46.62 2.46
C PHE A 11 29.81 47.59 1.50
N LEU A 12 29.66 47.38 0.19
CA LEU A 12 29.98 48.36 -0.84
C LEU A 12 28.77 48.55 -1.77
N PRO A 13 28.29 49.80 -1.95
CA PRO A 13 27.24 50.07 -2.93
C PRO A 13 27.86 50.47 -4.28
N CYS A 14 27.39 49.90 -5.38
CA CYS A 14 27.69 50.37 -6.73
C CYS A 14 26.69 51.44 -7.15
N MET A 15 27.22 52.63 -7.41
CA MET A 15 26.51 53.75 -8.06
C MET A 15 26.31 53.50 -9.58
N LEU A 16 25.12 53.81 -10.05
CA LEU A 16 24.77 53.96 -11.44
C LEU A 16 25.23 55.35 -11.92
N ILE A 17 25.93 55.40 -13.05
CA ILE A 17 26.18 56.62 -13.82
C ILE A 17 25.32 56.52 -15.09
N ALA A 18 24.42 57.49 -15.26
CA ALA A 18 23.65 57.73 -16.47
C ALA A 18 24.45 58.64 -17.40
N CYS A 19 24.48 58.29 -18.68
CA CYS A 19 24.79 59.26 -19.77
C CYS A 19 23.68 59.20 -20.81
N GLY A 20 23.12 60.37 -21.05
CA GLY A 20 22.04 60.56 -21.99
C GLY A 20 22.50 60.75 -23.44
N GLY A 21 21.65 60.48 -24.36
CA GLY A 21 21.72 60.83 -25.77
C GLY A 21 20.30 60.80 -26.32
N ARG A 22 19.83 61.98 -26.74
CA ARG A 22 18.58 62.15 -27.50
C ARG A 22 18.81 61.72 -28.93
N ASP A 23 17.80 61.09 -29.54
CA ASP A 23 17.33 61.42 -30.88
C ASP A 23 15.89 60.98 -31.08
N ASP A 24 15.14 61.85 -31.77
CA ASP A 24 13.72 61.79 -32.04
C ASP A 24 13.42 60.89 -33.23
N THR A 25 12.28 60.16 -33.18
CA THR A 25 11.18 60.21 -34.14
C THR A 25 10.14 59.14 -33.85
N PRO A 26 8.89 59.33 -34.32
CA PRO A 26 7.74 58.65 -33.76
C PRO A 26 7.27 57.52 -34.69
N ASP A 27 6.75 56.46 -34.11
CA ASP A 27 5.61 55.73 -34.72
C ASP A 27 4.92 54.85 -33.66
N GLY A 28 3.62 55.07 -33.59
CA GLY A 28 2.76 54.38 -32.65
C GLY A 28 2.47 52.96 -33.09
N GLU A 29 2.80 52.01 -32.24
CA GLU A 29 2.13 50.72 -32.23
C GLU A 29 1.47 50.52 -30.87
N ASN A 30 0.12 50.48 -30.90
CA ASN A 30 -0.74 50.06 -29.81
C ASN A 30 -0.50 48.57 -29.53
N ASN A 31 0.42 48.25 -28.66
CA ASN A 31 0.45 46.92 -28.03
C ASN A 31 -0.63 46.89 -26.93
N PRO A 32 -1.56 45.92 -27.02
CA PRO A 32 -2.50 45.72 -25.92
C PRO A 32 -1.73 45.39 -24.63
N PRO A 33 -2.27 45.77 -23.46
CA PRO A 33 -1.60 45.49 -22.19
C PRO A 33 -1.39 43.99 -22.08
N VAL A 34 -0.12 43.58 -21.81
CA VAL A 34 0.20 42.20 -21.43
C VAL A 34 -0.55 41.91 -20.16
N VAL A 35 -1.65 41.16 -20.28
CA VAL A 35 -2.35 40.59 -19.15
C VAL A 35 -1.38 39.57 -18.52
N ALA A 36 -0.87 39.86 -17.34
CA ALA A 36 -0.10 38.90 -16.56
C ALA A 36 -0.94 37.62 -16.43
N PRO A 37 -0.35 36.44 -16.64
CA PRO A 37 -1.07 35.18 -16.39
C PRO A 37 -1.64 35.25 -14.97
N PRO A 38 -2.87 34.73 -14.75
CA PRO A 38 -3.45 34.69 -13.42
C PRO A 38 -2.44 34.00 -12.49
N SER A 39 -2.13 34.65 -11.36
CA SER A 39 -1.30 34.05 -10.33
C SER A 39 -1.96 32.73 -9.93
N GLU A 40 -1.28 31.60 -10.22
CA GLU A 40 -1.72 30.31 -9.68
C GLU A 40 -1.81 30.47 -8.16
N GLU A 41 -3.00 30.34 -7.61
CA GLU A 41 -3.15 30.30 -6.15
C GLU A 41 -2.22 29.20 -5.61
N PRO A 42 -1.52 29.46 -4.51
CA PRO A 42 -0.62 28.46 -3.96
C PRO A 42 -1.42 27.18 -3.67
N VAL A 43 -1.04 26.08 -4.33
CA VAL A 43 -1.69 24.78 -4.14
C VAL A 43 -1.56 24.43 -2.65
N ASP A 44 -2.69 24.33 -1.94
CA ASP A 44 -2.70 23.92 -0.53
C ASP A 44 -2.17 22.49 -0.42
N SER A 45 -0.94 22.35 -0.01
CA SER A 45 -0.24 21.05 0.11
C SER A 45 -0.90 20.08 1.10
N ARG A 46 -1.83 20.56 1.93
CA ARG A 46 -2.60 19.74 2.87
C ARG A 46 -3.92 19.23 2.28
N LEU A 47 -4.36 19.75 1.15
CA LEU A 47 -5.58 19.31 0.49
C LEU A 47 -5.27 18.14 -0.44
N LEU A 48 -5.78 16.95 -0.12
CA LEU A 48 -5.63 15.77 -0.96
C LEU A 48 -6.62 15.81 -2.14
N TYR A 49 -6.31 15.05 -3.19
CA TYR A 49 -7.14 14.97 -4.39
C TYR A 49 -8.60 14.63 -4.11
N ASN A 50 -8.87 13.80 -3.08
CA ASN A 50 -10.20 13.32 -2.69
C ASN A 50 -10.96 14.32 -1.77
N GLY A 51 -10.40 15.50 -1.52
CA GLY A 51 -10.98 16.55 -0.70
C GLY A 51 -10.61 16.48 0.78
N ILE A 52 -9.92 15.44 1.24
CA ILE A 52 -9.45 15.36 2.63
C ILE A 52 -8.41 16.46 2.86
N ARG A 53 -8.61 17.23 3.93
CA ARG A 53 -7.64 18.24 4.40
C ARG A 53 -6.84 17.66 5.56
N LEU A 54 -5.54 17.53 5.38
CA LEU A 54 -4.63 17.06 6.42
C LEU A 54 -4.55 18.05 7.58
N PRO A 55 -4.33 17.60 8.83
CA PRO A 55 -4.10 18.46 9.99
C PRO A 55 -2.96 19.46 9.76
N GLU A 56 -2.99 20.58 10.48
CA GLU A 56 -1.92 21.61 10.40
C GLU A 56 -0.58 21.04 10.83
N GLN A 57 -0.56 20.27 11.91
CA GLN A 57 0.63 19.56 12.35
C GLN A 57 0.68 18.19 11.69
N TRP A 58 1.70 17.97 10.88
CA TRP A 58 1.92 16.72 10.17
C TRP A 58 3.32 16.14 10.42
N PRO A 59 3.49 14.85 10.76
CA PRO A 59 2.39 13.97 11.18
C PRO A 59 1.72 14.43 12.48
N PRO A 60 0.47 14.00 12.75
CA PRO A 60 -0.21 14.29 14.01
C PRO A 60 0.58 13.77 15.21
N VAL A 61 0.66 14.56 16.29
CA VAL A 61 1.30 14.12 17.53
C VAL A 61 0.43 13.09 18.23
N ARG A 62 0.98 11.91 18.45
CA ARG A 62 0.36 10.81 19.18
C ARG A 62 1.27 10.36 20.32
N SER A 63 0.68 9.88 21.41
CA SER A 63 1.42 9.40 22.58
C SER A 63 1.31 7.90 22.72
N SER A 64 2.44 7.20 22.75
CA SER A 64 2.49 5.76 22.97
C SER A 64 1.94 5.33 24.34
N SER A 65 2.03 6.20 25.36
CA SER A 65 1.54 5.88 26.71
C SER A 65 0.01 5.92 26.82
N SER A 66 -0.67 6.72 26.03
CA SER A 66 -2.12 6.92 26.11
C SER A 66 -2.90 6.30 24.94
N GLU A 67 -2.24 5.97 23.84
CA GLU A 67 -2.88 5.55 22.59
C GLU A 67 -2.41 4.18 22.07
N LEU A 68 -1.56 3.47 22.85
CA LEU A 68 -0.97 2.20 22.43
C LEU A 68 -2.00 1.17 21.95
N GLU A 69 -3.10 1.02 22.67
CA GLU A 69 -4.14 0.01 22.39
C GLU A 69 -5.41 0.59 21.76
N LYS A 70 -5.43 1.89 21.43
CA LYS A 70 -6.62 2.52 20.84
C LYS A 70 -6.75 2.29 19.34
N GLY A 71 -5.66 1.84 18.70
CA GLY A 71 -5.60 1.75 17.25
C GLY A 71 -5.65 3.13 16.59
N MET A 72 -6.33 3.22 15.45
CA MET A 72 -6.56 4.48 14.74
C MET A 72 -8.03 4.62 14.36
N SER A 73 -8.56 5.83 14.51
CA SER A 73 -9.83 6.23 13.94
C SER A 73 -9.54 7.32 12.90
N PRO A 74 -9.77 7.06 11.60
CA PRO A 74 -9.53 8.07 10.58
C PRO A 74 -10.41 9.30 10.78
N PHE A 75 -9.77 10.46 10.98
CA PHE A 75 -10.48 11.73 11.25
C PHE A 75 -11.42 12.12 10.12
N TYR A 76 -11.08 11.79 8.89
CA TYR A 76 -11.89 12.07 7.70
C TYR A 76 -13.22 11.28 7.64
N LEU A 77 -13.45 10.33 8.53
CA LEU A 77 -14.75 9.64 8.65
C LEU A 77 -15.72 10.44 9.52
N SER A 78 -15.23 11.20 10.50
CA SER A 78 -16.02 12.11 11.34
C SER A 78 -16.14 13.52 10.76
N ASP A 79 -15.11 13.96 10.02
CA ASP A 79 -15.06 15.27 9.35
C ASP A 79 -14.82 15.05 7.84
N LYS A 80 -15.89 14.65 7.16
CA LYS A 80 -15.84 14.36 5.72
C LYS A 80 -15.70 15.63 4.91
N PRO A 81 -14.98 15.58 3.77
CA PRO A 81 -15.03 16.67 2.81
C PRO A 81 -16.47 16.99 2.39
N SER A 82 -16.79 18.28 2.23
CA SER A 82 -18.09 18.70 1.71
C SER A 82 -18.37 18.16 0.31
N VAL A 83 -17.31 17.95 -0.48
CA VAL A 83 -17.36 17.33 -1.81
C VAL A 83 -16.18 16.38 -1.97
N ILE A 84 -16.47 15.12 -2.30
CA ILE A 84 -15.45 14.10 -2.53
C ILE A 84 -15.14 14.03 -4.02
N ASN A 85 -13.87 14.23 -4.40
CA ASN A 85 -13.43 14.02 -5.77
C ASN A 85 -13.11 12.53 -5.99
N ILE A 86 -13.80 11.91 -6.94
CA ILE A 86 -13.70 10.49 -7.29
C ILE A 86 -13.08 10.27 -8.69
N SER A 87 -12.31 11.23 -9.20
CA SER A 87 -11.66 11.11 -10.53
C SER A 87 -10.52 10.10 -10.58
N VAL A 88 -10.07 9.57 -9.42
CA VAL A 88 -8.99 8.59 -9.33
C VAL A 88 -9.53 7.29 -8.78
N GLY A 89 -9.44 6.23 -9.59
CA GLY A 89 -9.64 4.86 -9.17
C GLY A 89 -11.09 4.44 -8.94
N ARG A 90 -11.24 3.15 -8.74
CA ARG A 90 -12.50 2.55 -8.30
C ARG A 90 -12.74 2.95 -6.85
N GLN A 91 -13.96 3.32 -6.54
CA GLN A 91 -14.42 3.77 -5.24
C GLN A 91 -14.96 2.59 -4.45
N LEU A 92 -14.18 2.09 -3.49
CA LEU A 92 -14.52 0.90 -2.70
C LEU A 92 -15.34 1.28 -1.46
N PHE A 93 -16.30 0.42 -1.08
CA PHE A 93 -17.15 0.58 0.09
C PHE A 93 -16.57 -0.04 1.37
N VAL A 94 -15.27 0.09 1.57
CA VAL A 94 -14.54 -0.47 2.72
C VAL A 94 -14.77 0.28 4.04
N ASP A 95 -15.28 1.51 3.96
CA ASP A 95 -15.61 2.41 5.07
C ASP A 95 -16.84 3.27 4.74
N ASN A 96 -17.20 4.19 5.63
CA ASN A 96 -18.35 5.09 5.43
C ASN A 96 -18.00 6.41 4.72
N PHE A 97 -16.79 6.58 4.21
CA PHE A 97 -16.35 7.85 3.59
C PHE A 97 -17.28 8.31 2.45
N LEU A 98 -17.62 7.38 1.57
CA LEU A 98 -18.46 7.66 0.40
C LEU A 98 -19.97 7.70 0.71
N ILE A 99 -20.40 7.20 1.86
CA ILE A 99 -21.80 6.90 2.14
C ILE A 99 -22.43 8.06 2.93
N GLU A 100 -23.52 8.64 2.41
CA GLU A 100 -24.39 9.56 3.15
C GLU A 100 -25.45 8.77 3.92
N SER A 101 -26.14 7.83 3.24
CA SER A 101 -27.16 6.98 3.85
C SER A 101 -27.27 5.64 3.15
N THR A 102 -27.62 4.59 3.90
CA THR A 102 -27.89 3.26 3.35
C THR A 102 -28.68 2.41 4.35
N ASN A 103 -29.45 1.45 3.83
CA ASN A 103 -30.02 0.34 4.60
C ASN A 103 -29.43 -1.02 4.16
N LEU A 104 -28.42 -1.02 3.28
CA LEU A 104 -27.63 -2.19 2.95
C LEU A 104 -26.63 -2.48 4.07
N LYS A 105 -26.18 -3.73 4.17
CA LYS A 105 -25.21 -4.17 5.18
C LYS A 105 -23.81 -4.30 4.56
N ARG A 106 -22.79 -3.74 5.22
CA ARG A 106 -21.40 -4.00 4.84
C ARG A 106 -21.04 -5.44 5.18
N THR A 107 -20.41 -6.12 4.23
CA THR A 107 -19.92 -7.50 4.38
C THR A 107 -18.47 -7.54 3.94
N PHE A 108 -17.59 -8.05 4.80
CA PHE A 108 -16.16 -8.22 4.50
C PHE A 108 -15.91 -9.62 3.95
N TYR A 109 -14.90 -9.74 3.08
CA TYR A 109 -14.51 -10.99 2.44
C TYR A 109 -13.02 -11.25 2.62
N TYR A 110 -12.67 -12.53 2.58
CA TYR A 110 -11.31 -13.02 2.80
C TYR A 110 -10.82 -13.76 1.56
N PRO A 111 -9.51 -13.66 1.24
CA PRO A 111 -8.95 -14.40 0.13
C PRO A 111 -8.99 -15.92 0.36
N GLU A 112 -9.26 -16.65 -0.71
CA GLU A 112 -9.17 -18.09 -0.72
C GLU A 112 -7.74 -18.53 -1.03
N TYR A 113 -7.22 -19.49 -0.27
CA TYR A 113 -5.90 -20.05 -0.54
C TYR A 113 -5.93 -20.93 -1.78
N TYR A 114 -4.91 -20.77 -2.62
CA TYR A 114 -4.72 -21.63 -3.77
C TYR A 114 -4.55 -23.10 -3.33
N SER A 115 -5.30 -24.02 -3.95
CA SER A 115 -5.30 -25.45 -3.56
C SER A 115 -3.95 -26.14 -3.79
N GLY A 116 -3.11 -25.61 -4.69
CA GLY A 116 -1.77 -26.12 -4.97
C GLY A 116 -0.67 -25.52 -4.07
N ASN A 117 -1.02 -24.81 -3.00
CA ASN A 117 -0.01 -24.28 -2.06
C ASN A 117 0.78 -25.39 -1.34
N PRO A 118 2.09 -25.13 -1.04
CA PRO A 118 2.86 -23.93 -1.33
C PRO A 118 3.33 -23.87 -2.78
N ILE A 119 3.43 -22.64 -3.34
CA ILE A 119 3.86 -22.40 -4.73
C ILE A 119 5.38 -22.22 -4.89
N LEU A 120 6.10 -21.95 -3.81
CA LEU A 120 7.57 -21.92 -3.77
C LEU A 120 8.07 -22.56 -2.48
N THR A 121 8.97 -23.52 -2.60
CA THR A 121 9.52 -24.29 -1.48
C THR A 121 11.05 -24.21 -1.47
N PRO A 122 11.70 -24.37 -0.28
CA PRO A 122 13.16 -24.41 -0.18
C PRO A 122 13.70 -25.74 -0.74
N GLU A 123 14.28 -25.72 -1.93
CA GLU A 123 14.81 -26.88 -2.65
C GLU A 123 16.33 -26.82 -2.76
N GLN A 124 16.88 -25.60 -2.91
CA GLN A 124 18.30 -25.39 -3.15
C GLN A 124 19.11 -25.42 -1.82
N ASP A 125 20.39 -25.75 -1.90
CA ASP A 125 21.23 -25.81 -0.70
C ASP A 125 21.37 -24.47 0.02
N TRP A 126 21.39 -23.35 -0.71
CA TRP A 126 21.40 -22.01 -0.14
C TRP A 126 20.06 -21.56 0.43
N GLU A 127 18.99 -22.30 0.25
CA GLU A 127 17.67 -22.05 0.87
C GLU A 127 17.55 -22.73 2.23
N LYS A 128 18.57 -23.47 2.66
CA LYS A 128 18.65 -24.12 3.97
C LYS A 128 19.58 -23.32 4.89
N THR A 129 19.30 -23.31 6.19
CA THR A 129 20.21 -22.74 7.19
C THR A 129 21.06 -23.83 7.80
N GLY A 130 22.37 -23.65 7.86
CA GLY A 130 23.25 -24.64 8.49
C GLY A 130 23.07 -24.83 10.00
N THR A 131 22.48 -23.86 10.73
CA THR A 131 22.58 -23.78 12.20
C THR A 131 21.40 -24.31 12.98
N LYS A 132 20.18 -24.42 12.42
CA LYS A 132 18.99 -24.96 13.11
C LYS A 132 18.14 -25.88 12.24
N GLY A 133 18.66 -26.31 11.09
CA GLY A 133 17.89 -27.11 10.15
C GLY A 133 16.68 -26.38 9.53
N ALA A 134 16.46 -25.10 9.85
CA ALA A 134 15.38 -24.32 9.27
C ALA A 134 15.62 -24.11 7.77
N ALA A 135 14.58 -24.13 6.96
CA ALA A 135 14.61 -23.93 5.53
C ALA A 135 13.62 -22.84 5.11
N PHE A 136 14.09 -21.89 4.28
CA PHE A 136 13.30 -20.73 3.89
C PHE A 136 13.31 -20.55 2.36
N ALA A 137 12.12 -20.35 1.77
CA ALA A 137 11.91 -19.81 0.44
C ALA A 137 10.61 -18.98 0.48
N ALA A 138 10.69 -17.76 1.04
CA ALA A 138 9.51 -16.96 1.32
C ALA A 138 9.78 -15.46 1.24
N PRO A 139 8.87 -14.68 0.59
CA PRO A 139 9.11 -13.28 0.29
C PRO A 139 8.97 -12.35 1.49
N PHE A 140 8.27 -12.74 2.55
CA PHE A 140 7.92 -11.82 3.64
C PHE A 140 7.43 -10.47 3.09
N SER A 141 8.16 -9.38 3.37
CA SER A 141 7.90 -8.04 2.80
C SER A 141 8.74 -7.75 1.55
N ASP A 142 9.58 -8.69 1.07
CA ASP A 142 10.56 -8.42 0.01
C ASP A 142 9.92 -7.93 -1.30
N GLY A 143 8.84 -8.55 -1.73
CA GLY A 143 8.05 -8.03 -2.85
C GLY A 143 7.79 -9.04 -3.96
N VAL A 144 6.57 -8.99 -4.47
CA VAL A 144 6.16 -9.68 -5.70
C VAL A 144 5.48 -8.66 -6.59
N TRP A 145 5.94 -8.54 -7.85
CA TRP A 145 5.48 -7.54 -8.79
C TRP A 145 5.31 -8.15 -10.18
N TYR A 146 4.34 -7.64 -10.94
CA TYR A 146 4.29 -7.87 -12.37
C TYR A 146 5.01 -6.73 -13.10
N ASP A 147 6.01 -7.08 -13.90
CA ASP A 147 6.74 -6.15 -14.74
C ASP A 147 6.16 -6.16 -16.15
N GLU A 148 5.33 -5.18 -16.48
CA GLU A 148 4.66 -5.07 -17.78
C GLU A 148 5.66 -4.87 -18.94
N LYS A 149 6.86 -4.33 -18.67
CA LYS A 149 7.90 -4.17 -19.71
C LYS A 149 8.50 -5.51 -20.13
N GLU A 150 8.59 -6.44 -19.19
CA GLU A 150 9.14 -7.78 -19.46
C GLU A 150 8.03 -8.85 -19.61
N GLY A 151 6.79 -8.53 -19.27
CA GLY A 151 5.66 -9.47 -19.31
C GLY A 151 5.82 -10.61 -18.30
N LYS A 152 6.45 -10.35 -17.15
CA LYS A 152 6.79 -11.36 -16.16
C LYS A 152 6.38 -10.97 -14.74
N TYR A 153 6.02 -11.99 -13.96
CA TYR A 153 5.95 -11.93 -12.51
C TYR A 153 7.36 -12.10 -11.95
N LYS A 154 7.74 -11.25 -11.01
CA LYS A 154 9.05 -11.23 -10.36
C LYS A 154 8.86 -11.30 -8.84
N MET A 155 9.61 -12.17 -8.18
CA MET A 155 9.60 -12.35 -6.73
C MET A 155 11.02 -12.22 -6.17
N TRP A 156 11.15 -11.40 -5.14
CA TRP A 156 12.32 -11.40 -4.26
C TRP A 156 11.91 -12.10 -2.99
N TYR A 157 12.77 -12.97 -2.49
CA TYR A 157 12.45 -13.76 -1.33
C TYR A 157 13.68 -14.03 -0.46
N MET A 158 13.42 -14.20 0.83
CA MET A 158 14.44 -14.57 1.80
C MET A 158 14.69 -16.07 1.71
N ALA A 159 15.96 -16.43 1.69
CA ALA A 159 16.45 -17.79 1.82
C ALA A 159 17.43 -17.91 2.99
N GLY A 160 17.66 -19.13 3.48
CA GLY A 160 18.52 -19.36 4.64
C GLY A 160 19.99 -18.99 4.43
N GLY A 161 20.44 -19.00 3.18
CA GLY A 161 21.77 -18.57 2.76
C GLY A 161 22.83 -19.67 2.76
N GLY A 162 22.67 -20.73 3.52
CA GLY A 162 23.67 -21.81 3.60
C GLY A 162 25.08 -21.26 3.86
N SER A 163 26.05 -21.61 3.02
CA SER A 163 27.44 -21.10 3.08
C SER A 163 27.62 -19.66 2.66
N TYR A 164 26.60 -19.03 2.05
CA TYR A 164 26.63 -17.64 1.59
C TYR A 164 26.13 -16.65 2.64
N ALA A 165 25.51 -17.12 3.71
CA ALA A 165 25.03 -16.27 4.78
C ALA A 165 26.10 -16.08 5.87
N THR A 166 26.30 -14.85 6.29
CA THR A 166 27.14 -14.55 7.45
C THR A 166 26.36 -14.83 8.73
N SER A 167 26.90 -15.68 9.64
CA SER A 167 26.36 -15.97 10.97
C SER A 167 24.88 -16.41 11.04
N GLY A 168 24.38 -17.14 10.03
CA GLY A 168 23.00 -17.66 10.00
C GLY A 168 21.94 -16.62 9.59
N ALA A 169 22.35 -15.49 9.08
CA ALA A 169 21.50 -14.49 8.46
C ALA A 169 21.16 -14.89 7.02
N GLY A 170 19.92 -14.67 6.58
CA GLY A 170 19.47 -15.05 5.27
C GLY A 170 20.10 -14.24 4.13
N VAL A 171 19.87 -14.68 2.92
CA VAL A 171 20.19 -13.98 1.66
C VAL A 171 18.91 -13.60 0.94
N THR A 172 18.99 -12.64 0.00
CA THR A 172 17.88 -12.34 -0.90
C THR A 172 18.08 -13.09 -2.21
N CYS A 173 17.09 -13.90 -2.56
CA CYS A 173 17.02 -14.64 -3.82
C CYS A 173 15.97 -14.04 -4.74
N TYR A 174 16.01 -14.42 -6.02
CA TYR A 174 15.09 -14.00 -7.06
C TYR A 174 14.44 -15.20 -7.74
N ALA A 175 13.14 -15.07 -8.02
CA ALA A 175 12.39 -16.00 -8.85
C ALA A 175 11.52 -15.24 -9.86
N GLU A 176 11.18 -15.90 -10.97
CA GLU A 176 10.30 -15.33 -11.98
C GLU A 176 9.27 -16.36 -12.46
N SER A 177 8.12 -15.85 -12.95
CA SER A 177 7.01 -16.65 -13.44
C SER A 177 6.34 -15.99 -14.63
N THR A 178 5.67 -16.79 -15.48
CA THR A 178 4.82 -16.30 -16.57
C THR A 178 3.33 -16.30 -16.21
N ASP A 179 2.93 -17.01 -15.16
CA ASP A 179 1.53 -17.17 -14.74
C ASP A 179 1.25 -16.74 -13.28
N GLY A 180 2.33 -16.45 -12.51
CA GLY A 180 2.24 -16.10 -11.09
C GLY A 180 2.00 -17.30 -10.15
N ILE A 181 1.98 -18.52 -10.68
CA ILE A 181 1.74 -19.76 -9.92
C ILE A 181 2.98 -20.66 -9.96
N HIS A 182 3.52 -20.89 -11.16
CA HIS A 182 4.69 -21.72 -11.37
C HIS A 182 5.95 -20.84 -11.46
N TRP A 183 6.84 -21.00 -10.49
CA TRP A 183 8.01 -20.14 -10.32
C TRP A 183 9.29 -20.86 -10.70
N THR A 184 10.15 -20.18 -11.45
CA THR A 184 11.51 -20.62 -11.78
C THR A 184 12.53 -19.81 -11.00
N LYS A 185 13.64 -20.47 -10.62
CA LYS A 185 14.78 -19.89 -9.92
C LYS A 185 15.95 -19.81 -10.90
N PRO A 186 16.09 -18.71 -11.67
CA PRO A 186 17.12 -18.63 -12.71
C PRO A 186 18.52 -18.59 -12.10
N ILE A 187 19.48 -19.20 -12.77
CA ILE A 187 20.90 -19.06 -12.40
C ILE A 187 21.37 -17.67 -12.81
N LEU A 188 21.91 -16.92 -11.84
CA LEU A 188 22.38 -15.56 -12.02
C LEU A 188 23.90 -15.47 -11.83
N SER A 189 24.48 -14.32 -12.25
CA SER A 189 25.93 -14.07 -12.16
C SER A 189 26.37 -13.38 -10.87
N VAL A 190 25.43 -12.86 -10.05
CA VAL A 190 25.76 -12.15 -8.80
C VAL A 190 26.46 -13.08 -7.81
N VAL A 191 25.93 -14.29 -7.65
CA VAL A 191 26.60 -15.41 -7.01
C VAL A 191 26.51 -16.57 -7.97
N ALA A 192 27.64 -16.95 -8.57
CA ALA A 192 27.68 -17.93 -9.63
C ALA A 192 27.03 -19.26 -9.25
N GLY A 193 26.17 -19.77 -10.13
CA GLY A 193 25.46 -21.03 -9.93
C GLY A 193 24.22 -20.94 -9.04
N THR A 194 23.82 -19.73 -8.61
CA THR A 194 22.67 -19.50 -7.74
C THR A 194 21.70 -18.46 -8.32
N ASN A 195 20.55 -18.29 -7.67
CA ASN A 195 19.62 -17.18 -7.91
C ASN A 195 19.70 -16.09 -6.82
N ILE A 196 20.80 -16.04 -6.06
CA ILE A 196 21.05 -15.02 -5.03
C ILE A 196 21.33 -13.67 -5.70
N VAL A 197 20.65 -12.63 -5.24
CA VAL A 197 20.79 -11.25 -5.73
C VAL A 197 21.36 -10.29 -4.68
N ASP A 198 21.30 -10.64 -3.38
CA ASP A 198 21.92 -9.89 -2.29
C ASP A 198 22.35 -10.85 -1.16
N TYR A 199 23.55 -10.63 -0.62
CA TYR A 199 24.19 -11.48 0.39
C TYR A 199 25.19 -10.65 1.23
N ASN A 200 25.93 -11.31 2.13
CA ASN A 200 26.92 -10.69 3.04
C ASN A 200 26.31 -9.69 4.06
N SER A 201 25.01 -9.77 4.33
CA SER A 201 24.36 -8.93 5.34
C SER A 201 23.66 -9.83 6.35
N GLU A 202 23.70 -9.45 7.63
CA GLU A 202 22.79 -10.01 8.63
C GLU A 202 21.42 -9.37 8.42
N ARG A 203 20.67 -9.88 7.41
CA ARG A 203 19.39 -9.28 7.02
C ARG A 203 18.23 -9.73 7.91
N ASP A 204 17.23 -8.86 8.04
CA ASP A 204 15.91 -9.18 8.56
C ASP A 204 14.84 -8.87 7.51
N ALA A 205 14.04 -7.81 7.67
CA ALA A 205 13.08 -7.41 6.66
C ALA A 205 13.78 -6.79 5.44
N SER A 206 13.15 -6.90 4.30
CA SER A 206 13.51 -6.17 3.10
C SER A 206 12.24 -5.80 2.36
N VAL A 207 12.27 -4.70 1.62
CA VAL A 207 11.23 -4.32 0.68
C VAL A 207 11.89 -4.03 -0.64
N VAL A 208 11.49 -4.75 -1.68
CA VAL A 208 11.83 -4.43 -3.07
C VAL A 208 10.60 -3.81 -3.71
N TRP A 209 10.73 -2.60 -4.21
CA TRP A 209 9.67 -1.86 -4.87
C TRP A 209 9.99 -1.67 -6.36
N LEU A 210 9.05 -2.08 -7.23
CA LEU A 210 9.07 -1.73 -8.64
C LEU A 210 8.40 -0.36 -8.81
N ASP A 211 9.20 0.69 -8.91
CA ASP A 211 8.69 2.05 -9.12
C ASP A 211 8.43 2.30 -10.61
N LYS A 212 7.18 2.08 -11.00
CA LYS A 212 6.72 2.18 -12.40
C LYS A 212 6.70 3.63 -12.91
N GLN A 213 6.78 4.61 -12.00
CA GLN A 213 6.80 6.03 -12.31
C GLN A 213 8.22 6.62 -12.28
N GLU A 214 9.24 5.83 -11.95
CA GLU A 214 10.62 6.28 -11.95
C GLU A 214 11.11 6.54 -13.38
N SER A 215 11.55 7.77 -13.62
CA SER A 215 12.08 8.20 -14.92
C SER A 215 13.51 7.72 -15.19
N ASN A 216 14.31 7.56 -14.12
CA ASN A 216 15.67 7.05 -14.23
C ASN A 216 15.66 5.52 -14.24
N ALA A 217 15.87 4.93 -15.42
CA ALA A 217 15.87 3.47 -15.61
C ALA A 217 16.83 2.75 -14.65
N SER A 218 17.95 3.35 -14.24
CA SER A 218 18.91 2.73 -13.31
C SER A 218 18.40 2.64 -11.87
N LYS A 219 17.32 3.35 -11.53
CA LYS A 219 16.69 3.40 -10.21
C LYS A 219 15.28 2.79 -10.19
N ARG A 220 14.87 2.11 -11.27
CA ARG A 220 13.52 1.58 -11.45
C ARG A 220 13.10 0.62 -10.34
N TYR A 221 14.04 -0.22 -9.87
CA TYR A 221 13.85 -1.05 -8.69
C TYR A 221 14.58 -0.44 -7.50
N LYS A 222 13.91 -0.43 -6.37
CA LYS A 222 14.39 0.13 -5.10
C LYS A 222 14.32 -0.94 -4.03
N MET A 223 15.43 -1.20 -3.34
CA MET A 223 15.49 -2.13 -2.22
C MET A 223 15.76 -1.35 -0.94
N PHE A 224 14.94 -1.55 0.07
CA PHE A 224 15.11 -1.08 1.43
C PHE A 224 15.38 -2.30 2.31
N LEU A 225 16.65 -2.70 2.40
CA LEU A 225 17.07 -3.85 3.17
C LEU A 225 17.32 -3.44 4.62
N VAL A 226 16.62 -4.05 5.57
CA VAL A 226 16.93 -3.92 6.99
C VAL A 226 17.98 -4.97 7.33
N ALA A 227 19.20 -4.51 7.59
CA ALA A 227 20.31 -5.37 7.95
C ALA A 227 21.03 -4.86 9.19
N ARG A 228 21.71 -5.78 9.89
CA ARG A 228 22.43 -5.49 11.11
C ARG A 228 23.89 -5.21 10.80
N GLU A 229 24.37 -4.06 11.25
CA GLU A 229 25.74 -3.62 11.12
C GLU A 229 26.25 -3.13 12.47
N SER A 230 27.40 -3.66 12.91
CA SER A 230 27.98 -3.33 14.22
C SER A 230 26.96 -3.46 15.38
N GLY A 231 26.12 -4.50 15.33
CA GLY A 231 25.10 -4.79 16.33
C GLY A 231 23.81 -3.95 16.26
N LYS A 232 23.67 -3.05 15.30
CA LYS A 232 22.51 -2.15 15.13
C LYS A 232 21.82 -2.39 13.81
N TRP A 233 20.49 -2.42 13.81
CA TRP A 233 19.69 -2.51 12.60
C TRP A 233 19.66 -1.17 11.88
N ARG A 234 19.76 -1.18 10.52
CA ARG A 234 19.72 -0.01 9.65
C ARG A 234 18.99 -0.35 8.36
N TYR A 235 18.38 0.64 7.71
CA TYR A 235 18.03 0.53 6.30
C TYR A 235 19.29 0.67 5.45
N HIS A 236 19.44 -0.21 4.47
CA HIS A 236 20.38 -0.09 3.37
C HIS A 236 19.56 0.11 2.09
N TYR A 237 19.55 1.32 1.59
CA TYR A 237 18.86 1.64 0.34
C TYR A 237 19.76 1.31 -0.84
N LYS A 238 19.20 0.55 -1.78
CA LYS A 238 19.89 0.12 -3.00
C LYS A 238 18.96 0.33 -4.19
N THR A 239 19.54 0.54 -5.38
CA THR A 239 18.79 0.68 -6.63
C THR A 239 19.25 -0.30 -7.69
N SER A 240 18.39 -0.63 -8.65
CA SER A 240 18.67 -1.55 -9.73
C SER A 240 17.85 -1.22 -10.98
N PRO A 241 18.37 -1.41 -12.19
CA PRO A 241 17.60 -1.31 -13.42
C PRO A 241 16.71 -2.53 -13.69
N ASP A 242 17.07 -3.71 -13.17
CA ASP A 242 16.47 -5.01 -13.48
C ASP A 242 15.98 -5.81 -12.26
N GLY A 243 16.32 -5.34 -11.05
CA GLY A 243 16.01 -6.01 -9.80
C GLY A 243 16.92 -7.20 -9.46
N LYS A 244 17.98 -7.42 -10.22
CA LYS A 244 18.94 -8.53 -10.05
C LYS A 244 20.30 -8.04 -9.60
N VAL A 245 20.82 -7.00 -10.22
CA VAL A 245 22.11 -6.38 -9.85
C VAL A 245 21.85 -5.07 -9.11
N TRP A 246 22.29 -5.02 -7.85
CA TRP A 246 22.00 -3.93 -6.94
C TRP A 246 23.20 -3.02 -6.71
N ARG A 247 22.95 -1.71 -6.66
CA ARG A 247 23.93 -0.67 -6.31
C ARG A 247 23.52 -0.04 -4.98
N ALA A 248 24.41 -0.10 -3.99
CA ALA A 248 24.22 0.59 -2.72
C ALA A 248 24.22 2.10 -2.94
N ALA A 249 23.29 2.81 -2.31
CA ALA A 249 23.20 4.27 -2.34
C ALA A 249 23.49 4.86 -0.95
N VAL A 250 22.65 4.57 0.05
CA VAL A 250 22.78 5.12 1.41
C VAL A 250 22.30 4.14 2.45
N GLN A 251 22.67 4.40 3.70
CA GLN A 251 22.13 3.73 4.89
C GLN A 251 21.54 4.74 5.87
N SER A 252 20.67 4.26 6.75
CA SER A 252 20.01 5.07 7.78
C SER A 252 20.85 5.13 9.07
N GLU A 253 20.43 5.99 10.00
CA GLU A 253 20.75 5.86 11.41
C GLU A 253 20.10 4.59 12.00
N PRO A 254 20.42 4.20 13.25
CA PRO A 254 19.84 2.99 13.85
C PRO A 254 18.31 3.02 13.92
N ILE A 255 17.73 1.92 13.49
CA ILE A 255 16.28 1.63 13.55
C ILE A 255 16.07 0.30 14.29
N ALA A 256 14.88 -0.29 14.20
CA ALA A 256 14.62 -1.65 14.68
C ALA A 256 14.36 -2.62 13.51
N ASP A 257 14.44 -3.94 13.79
CA ASP A 257 14.09 -5.00 12.84
C ASP A 257 12.61 -4.87 12.41
N ARG A 258 12.19 -5.62 11.39
CA ARG A 258 10.81 -5.63 10.90
C ARG A 258 10.26 -4.24 10.51
N SER A 259 11.15 -3.31 10.15
CA SER A 259 10.79 -2.02 9.59
C SER A 259 10.59 -2.14 8.08
N THR A 260 9.58 -1.47 7.54
CA THR A 260 9.17 -1.56 6.12
C THR A 260 9.05 -0.18 5.50
N VAL A 261 9.06 -0.12 4.17
CA VAL A 261 8.92 1.14 3.40
C VAL A 261 7.95 0.92 2.26
N TYR A 262 7.10 1.91 1.97
CA TYR A 262 6.19 1.85 0.84
C TYR A 262 5.93 3.24 0.24
N LYS A 263 5.48 3.29 -1.01
CA LYS A 263 5.09 4.54 -1.70
C LYS A 263 3.63 4.87 -1.42
N ASN A 264 3.36 6.10 -0.98
CA ASN A 264 2.03 6.71 -0.99
C ASN A 264 1.96 7.70 -2.16
N PRO A 265 1.38 7.33 -3.31
CA PRO A 265 1.34 8.20 -4.48
C PRO A 265 0.33 9.34 -4.36
N PHE A 266 -0.69 9.21 -3.49
CA PHE A 266 -1.69 10.26 -3.26
C PHE A 266 -1.09 11.52 -2.62
N ARG A 267 0.06 11.36 -1.95
CA ARG A 267 0.85 12.44 -1.33
C ARG A 267 2.25 12.55 -1.93
N ASN A 268 2.57 11.67 -2.87
CA ASN A 268 3.90 11.57 -3.50
C ASN A 268 5.05 11.44 -2.50
N VAL A 269 4.89 10.59 -1.47
CA VAL A 269 5.89 10.34 -0.45
C VAL A 269 6.20 8.84 -0.30
N TRP A 270 7.42 8.54 0.15
CA TRP A 270 7.82 7.25 0.70
C TRP A 270 7.57 7.28 2.20
N VAL A 271 6.84 6.30 2.70
CA VAL A 271 6.50 6.15 4.11
C VAL A 271 7.38 5.07 4.72
N TYR A 272 8.02 5.39 5.82
CA TYR A 272 8.85 4.50 6.62
C TYR A 272 8.05 4.05 7.84
N SER A 273 7.61 2.79 7.83
CA SER A 273 6.92 2.15 8.94
C SER A 273 7.94 1.43 9.80
N MET A 274 8.40 2.07 10.87
CA MET A 274 9.47 1.55 11.70
C MET A 274 8.93 0.85 12.95
N ARG A 275 9.56 -0.26 13.34
CA ARG A 275 9.18 -0.94 14.58
C ARG A 275 9.53 -0.08 15.78
N HIS A 276 8.56 0.08 16.68
CA HIS A 276 8.71 0.68 17.98
C HIS A 276 8.40 -0.34 19.08
N ASN A 277 9.14 -0.32 20.18
CA ASN A 277 8.84 -1.11 21.36
C ASN A 277 8.39 -0.18 22.48
N VAL A 278 7.11 -0.25 22.80
CA VAL A 278 6.54 0.49 23.93
C VAL A 278 6.66 -0.36 25.19
N ARG A 279 7.32 0.18 26.21
CA ARG A 279 7.38 -0.45 27.52
C ARG A 279 6.11 -0.12 28.31
N VAL A 280 5.29 -1.11 28.59
CA VAL A 280 4.04 -0.96 29.37
C VAL A 280 4.24 -1.23 30.86
N ASP A 281 5.19 -2.10 31.20
CA ASP A 281 5.64 -2.33 32.57
C ASP A 281 7.11 -2.82 32.58
N ALA A 282 7.64 -3.17 33.75
CA ALA A 282 9.04 -3.58 33.91
C ALA A 282 9.44 -4.77 33.01
N ASN A 283 8.50 -5.68 32.74
CA ASN A 283 8.74 -6.94 32.05
C ASN A 283 8.02 -7.07 30.70
N LYS A 284 7.18 -6.08 30.34
CA LYS A 284 6.33 -6.16 29.13
C LYS A 284 6.67 -5.09 28.12
N LEU A 285 7.05 -5.53 26.93
CA LEU A 285 7.22 -4.70 25.74
C LEU A 285 6.13 -5.07 24.73
N VAL A 286 5.48 -4.06 24.17
CA VAL A 286 4.51 -4.23 23.08
C VAL A 286 5.09 -3.62 21.81
N ARG A 287 5.13 -4.39 20.72
CA ARG A 287 5.56 -3.89 19.40
C ARG A 287 4.49 -3.01 18.80
N ALA A 288 4.89 -1.83 18.40
CA ALA A 288 4.11 -0.78 17.76
C ALA A 288 4.83 -0.28 16.51
N ARG A 289 4.33 0.78 15.90
CA ARG A 289 4.92 1.41 14.71
C ARG A 289 5.17 2.89 14.95
N ASP A 290 6.30 3.36 14.43
CA ASP A 290 6.62 4.77 14.25
C ASP A 290 6.51 5.14 12.78
N TYR A 291 6.25 6.42 12.53
CA TYR A 291 6.05 7.01 11.22
C TYR A 291 7.16 8.00 10.87
N ASN A 292 7.66 7.88 9.66
CA ASN A 292 8.43 8.91 8.99
C ASN A 292 8.08 8.92 7.50
N GLU A 293 8.29 10.04 6.81
CA GLU A 293 8.03 10.15 5.37
C GLU A 293 9.01 11.09 4.67
N ASN A 294 9.21 10.86 3.38
CA ASN A 294 9.99 11.75 2.53
C ASN A 294 9.57 11.58 1.06
N ALA A 295 9.57 12.65 0.28
CA ALA A 295 9.31 12.60 -1.16
C ALA A 295 10.44 11.87 -1.92
N ASP A 296 11.68 12.02 -1.48
CA ASP A 296 12.84 11.34 -2.03
C ASP A 296 13.24 10.14 -1.15
N PRO A 297 13.34 8.91 -1.71
CA PRO A 297 13.62 7.71 -0.93
C PRO A 297 15.05 7.66 -0.39
N GLU A 298 16.02 8.28 -1.06
CA GLU A 298 17.40 8.33 -0.62
C GLU A 298 17.55 9.28 0.57
N ALA A 299 16.98 10.49 0.47
CA ALA A 299 16.96 11.47 1.56
C ALA A 299 16.15 10.96 2.75
N GLY A 300 15.02 10.27 2.49
CA GLY A 300 14.19 9.65 3.52
C GLY A 300 14.93 8.56 4.28
N THR A 301 15.67 7.70 3.58
CA THR A 301 16.51 6.69 4.21
C THR A 301 17.61 7.31 5.08
N LYS A 302 18.33 8.32 4.61
CA LYS A 302 19.34 9.03 5.41
C LYS A 302 18.78 9.64 6.70
N LYS A 303 17.54 10.12 6.65
CA LYS A 303 16.85 10.75 7.80
C LYS A 303 16.09 9.77 8.69
N ALA A 304 15.95 8.50 8.28
CA ALA A 304 15.24 7.50 9.09
C ALA A 304 16.06 7.18 10.34
N GLU A 305 15.48 7.47 11.50
CA GLU A 305 16.06 7.24 12.82
C GLU A 305 14.94 6.96 13.83
N ALA A 306 15.06 5.88 14.59
CA ALA A 306 14.04 5.48 15.56
C ALA A 306 13.77 6.54 16.65
N LEU A 307 14.80 7.31 17.04
CA LEU A 307 14.66 8.32 18.10
C LEU A 307 13.95 9.60 17.64
N LEU A 308 13.92 9.87 16.33
CA LEU A 308 13.32 11.08 15.75
C LEU A 308 11.98 10.81 15.06
N SER A 309 11.52 9.57 15.07
CA SER A 309 10.27 9.17 14.43
C SER A 309 9.08 9.43 15.34
N ALA A 310 7.93 9.77 14.72
CA ALA A 310 6.70 9.98 15.47
C ALA A 310 6.02 8.64 15.77
N PHE A 311 5.60 8.42 17.03
CA PHE A 311 4.74 7.28 17.34
C PHE A 311 3.50 7.31 16.46
N TRP A 312 3.20 6.19 15.83
CA TRP A 312 2.10 6.09 14.87
C TRP A 312 0.92 5.33 15.43
N PHE A 313 1.07 4.03 15.66
CA PHE A 313 0.03 3.20 16.25
C PHE A 313 0.61 1.94 16.89
N GLY A 314 -0.14 1.39 17.84
CA GLY A 314 0.04 0.06 18.39
C GLY A 314 -1.09 -0.89 17.96
N PRO A 315 -1.22 -2.06 18.61
CA PRO A 315 -2.33 -2.96 18.38
C PRO A 315 -3.67 -2.29 18.74
N TRP A 316 -4.74 -2.75 18.11
CA TRP A 316 -6.10 -2.35 18.50
C TRP A 316 -6.52 -3.13 19.76
N ALA A 317 -7.35 -2.53 20.62
CA ALA A 317 -7.78 -3.13 21.87
C ALA A 317 -8.53 -4.47 21.70
N ASN A 318 -9.14 -4.67 20.55
CA ASN A 318 -9.90 -5.86 20.19
C ASN A 318 -9.16 -6.82 19.25
N GLU A 319 -7.82 -6.77 19.19
CA GLU A 319 -7.02 -7.76 18.48
C GLU A 319 -7.28 -9.17 19.05
N GLN A 320 -7.35 -10.16 18.18
CA GLN A 320 -7.53 -11.54 18.60
C GLN A 320 -6.27 -12.07 19.30
N HIS A 321 -6.46 -12.70 20.45
CA HIS A 321 -5.41 -13.39 21.18
C HIS A 321 -5.17 -14.81 20.64
N HIS A 322 -4.00 -15.36 20.95
CA HIS A 322 -3.72 -16.77 20.70
C HIS A 322 -4.61 -17.65 21.59
N THR A 323 -5.26 -18.65 21.00
CA THR A 323 -6.16 -19.55 21.74
C THR A 323 -5.46 -20.31 22.90
N ASP A 324 -4.23 -20.79 22.64
CA ASP A 324 -3.47 -21.59 23.61
C ASP A 324 -2.61 -20.73 24.56
N TYR A 325 -2.41 -19.44 24.23
CA TYR A 325 -1.63 -18.47 25.02
C TYR A 325 -2.44 -17.16 25.21
N PRO A 326 -3.65 -17.21 25.81
CA PRO A 326 -4.59 -16.09 25.85
C PRO A 326 -4.10 -14.89 26.67
N ASN A 327 -3.14 -15.10 27.58
CA ASN A 327 -2.57 -14.04 28.42
C ASN A 327 -1.48 -13.21 27.72
N ILE A 328 -1.07 -13.60 26.51
CA ILE A 328 -0.09 -12.85 25.73
C ILE A 328 -0.82 -11.75 24.97
N ALA A 329 -0.44 -10.49 25.20
CA ALA A 329 -1.00 -9.36 24.49
C ALA A 329 -0.53 -9.37 23.03
N PRO A 330 -1.45 -9.23 22.06
CA PRO A 330 -1.09 -9.07 20.65
C PRO A 330 -0.19 -7.85 20.42
N ALA A 331 0.63 -7.89 19.35
CA ALA A 331 1.53 -6.81 19.01
C ALA A 331 1.65 -6.66 17.48
N ILE A 332 1.91 -5.45 17.00
CA ILE A 332 2.13 -5.20 15.56
C ILE A 332 3.55 -5.63 15.18
N TYR A 333 3.66 -6.80 14.57
CA TYR A 333 4.94 -7.39 14.19
C TYR A 333 5.60 -6.65 13.03
N ASN A 334 4.86 -6.44 11.95
CA ASN A 334 5.20 -5.54 10.85
C ASN A 334 3.94 -5.01 10.16
N GLN A 335 4.11 -4.02 9.30
CA GLN A 335 3.06 -3.48 8.45
C GLN A 335 3.63 -3.28 7.04
N ASP A 336 3.00 -3.93 6.06
CA ASP A 336 3.19 -3.66 4.66
C ASP A 336 2.03 -2.78 4.16
N ALA A 337 2.26 -1.91 3.20
CA ALA A 337 1.17 -1.14 2.60
C ALA A 337 1.45 -0.82 1.13
N THR A 338 0.36 -0.61 0.38
CA THR A 338 0.42 -0.39 -1.05
C THR A 338 -0.78 0.41 -1.54
N PRO A 339 -0.62 1.27 -2.57
CA PRO A 339 -1.77 1.89 -3.21
C PRO A 339 -2.53 0.84 -4.05
N TYR A 340 -3.84 0.94 -3.98
CA TYR A 340 -4.77 0.15 -4.78
C TYR A 340 -5.97 1.02 -5.15
N GLU A 341 -6.20 1.22 -6.44
CA GLU A 341 -7.28 2.07 -6.98
C GLU A 341 -7.27 3.47 -6.33
N SER A 342 -8.26 3.82 -5.54
CA SER A 342 -8.41 5.13 -4.87
C SER A 342 -7.96 5.17 -3.41
N ILE A 343 -7.40 4.06 -2.87
CA ILE A 343 -7.06 3.92 -1.45
C ILE A 343 -5.68 3.31 -1.25
N MET A 344 -5.18 3.40 -0.02
CA MET A 344 -4.07 2.57 0.45
C MET A 344 -4.61 1.34 1.16
N LEU A 345 -4.05 0.17 0.85
CA LEU A 345 -4.23 -1.08 1.59
C LEU A 345 -3.08 -1.24 2.57
N GLY A 346 -3.37 -1.50 3.84
CA GLY A 346 -2.40 -1.86 4.86
C GLY A 346 -2.57 -3.30 5.30
N PHE A 347 -1.46 -4.05 5.33
CA PHE A 347 -1.43 -5.44 5.79
C PHE A 347 -0.63 -5.49 7.08
N PHE A 348 -1.31 -5.80 8.17
CA PHE A 348 -0.76 -5.79 9.53
C PHE A 348 -0.49 -7.22 9.95
N SER A 349 0.78 -7.60 10.08
CA SER A 349 1.12 -8.87 10.73
C SER A 349 0.99 -8.69 12.24
N VAL A 350 -0.04 -9.28 12.82
CA VAL A 350 -0.32 -9.24 14.26
C VAL A 350 0.30 -10.47 14.90
N TRP A 351 1.30 -10.25 15.74
CA TRP A 351 1.91 -11.29 16.55
C TRP A 351 1.04 -11.59 17.76
N GLN A 352 0.77 -12.87 18.00
CA GLN A 352 -0.09 -13.36 19.07
C GLN A 352 0.66 -14.24 20.06
N GLY A 353 1.99 -14.38 19.92
CA GLY A 353 2.80 -15.23 20.79
C GLY A 353 2.99 -16.66 20.28
N PRO A 354 3.63 -17.52 21.07
CA PRO A 354 4.40 -17.15 22.25
C PRO A 354 5.79 -16.58 21.91
N GLU A 355 6.59 -16.23 22.93
CA GLU A 355 7.98 -15.78 22.75
C GLU A 355 8.88 -16.94 22.31
N ASN A 356 10.08 -16.62 21.83
CA ASN A 356 10.98 -17.60 21.21
C ASN A 356 11.44 -18.73 22.15
N ASP A 357 11.62 -18.46 23.43
CA ASP A 357 11.99 -19.44 24.46
C ASP A 357 10.85 -20.43 24.71
N VAL A 358 9.62 -19.95 24.80
CA VAL A 358 8.42 -20.80 24.90
C VAL A 358 8.21 -21.59 23.61
N CYS A 359 8.43 -20.98 22.44
CA CYS A 359 8.39 -21.71 21.17
C CYS A 359 9.38 -22.89 21.15
N ALA A 360 10.57 -22.69 21.69
CA ALA A 360 11.60 -23.72 21.74
C ALA A 360 11.29 -24.82 22.77
N SER A 361 10.76 -24.48 23.96
CA SER A 361 10.41 -25.46 25.00
C SER A 361 9.20 -26.31 24.62
N ASP A 362 8.18 -25.68 24.03
CA ASP A 362 6.90 -26.33 23.74
C ASP A 362 6.87 -26.94 22.32
N ASN A 363 7.93 -26.73 21.54
CA ASN A 363 8.04 -27.13 20.13
C ASN A 363 6.85 -26.61 19.29
N VAL A 364 6.57 -25.32 19.42
CA VAL A 364 5.52 -24.63 18.67
C VAL A 364 6.09 -23.46 17.85
N ILE A 365 5.36 -23.01 16.86
CA ILE A 365 5.71 -21.80 16.09
C ILE A 365 4.99 -20.60 16.71
N LYS A 366 5.70 -19.48 16.86
CA LYS A 366 5.04 -18.21 17.17
C LYS A 366 3.96 -17.90 16.13
N ARG A 367 2.78 -17.50 16.57
CA ARG A 367 1.67 -17.17 15.70
C ARG A 367 1.75 -15.72 15.25
N ASN A 368 1.73 -15.51 13.94
CA ASN A 368 1.31 -14.26 13.32
C ASN A 368 0.15 -14.56 12.38
N GLN A 369 -0.79 -13.63 12.28
CA GLN A 369 -1.82 -13.61 11.26
C GLN A 369 -1.84 -12.23 10.60
N VAL A 370 -2.31 -12.14 9.37
CA VAL A 370 -2.32 -10.87 8.63
C VAL A 370 -3.73 -10.29 8.65
N MET A 371 -3.84 -9.08 9.18
CA MET A 371 -5.05 -8.25 9.16
C MET A 371 -4.97 -7.26 8.01
N VAL A 372 -6.12 -6.79 7.51
CA VAL A 372 -6.19 -5.72 6.51
C VAL A 372 -6.76 -4.45 7.11
N GLY A 373 -6.24 -3.31 6.67
CA GLY A 373 -6.76 -1.98 6.95
C GLY A 373 -6.78 -1.12 5.71
N TYR A 374 -7.62 -0.11 5.71
CA TYR A 374 -7.87 0.78 4.59
C TYR A 374 -7.56 2.22 4.98
N SER A 375 -7.00 2.99 4.05
CA SER A 375 -6.69 4.39 4.30
C SER A 375 -6.93 5.24 3.05
N ARG A 376 -7.51 6.44 3.23
CA ARG A 376 -7.75 7.40 2.15
C ARG A 376 -6.79 8.59 2.17
N ASP A 377 -5.94 8.67 3.22
CA ASP A 377 -4.86 9.66 3.36
C ASP A 377 -3.46 9.00 3.39
N GLY A 378 -3.40 7.66 3.54
CA GLY A 378 -2.17 6.87 3.66
C GLY A 378 -1.49 6.96 5.01
N TYR A 379 -2.16 7.56 6.01
CA TYR A 379 -1.70 7.67 7.40
C TYR A 379 -2.69 7.05 8.39
N SER A 380 -3.98 7.40 8.26
CA SER A 380 -5.04 6.94 9.16
C SER A 380 -5.65 5.63 8.65
N TRP A 381 -5.57 4.57 9.45
CA TRP A 381 -6.00 3.23 9.07
C TRP A 381 -7.36 2.88 9.68
N PHE A 382 -8.31 2.54 8.84
CA PHE A 382 -9.61 2.01 9.22
C PHE A 382 -9.57 0.48 9.24
N ARG A 383 -9.92 -0.12 10.39
CA ARG A 383 -10.01 -1.57 10.60
C ARG A 383 -11.26 -1.86 11.41
N GLU A 384 -12.39 -2.07 10.74
CA GLU A 384 -13.66 -2.43 11.37
C GLU A 384 -13.74 -3.94 11.63
N ASP A 385 -13.31 -4.71 10.66
CA ASP A 385 -13.24 -6.16 10.78
C ASP A 385 -11.91 -6.59 11.41
N MET A 386 -12.02 -7.28 12.55
CA MET A 386 -10.87 -7.77 13.31
C MET A 386 -10.59 -9.26 13.08
N ASN A 387 -11.24 -9.87 12.10
CA ASN A 387 -10.88 -11.22 11.66
C ASN A 387 -9.61 -11.18 10.80
N PRO A 388 -8.77 -12.22 10.88
CA PRO A 388 -7.60 -12.31 10.02
C PRO A 388 -8.00 -12.31 8.54
N PHE A 389 -7.46 -11.38 7.77
CA PHE A 389 -7.58 -11.36 6.31
C PHE A 389 -6.86 -12.57 5.69
N HIS A 390 -5.72 -12.97 6.30
CA HIS A 390 -5.05 -14.22 6.03
C HIS A 390 -4.82 -14.96 7.36
N ALA A 391 -5.59 -16.03 7.55
CA ALA A 391 -5.56 -16.84 8.76
C ALA A 391 -4.60 -18.04 8.66
N VAL A 392 -3.97 -18.40 9.77
CA VAL A 392 -3.23 -19.67 9.87
C VAL A 392 -4.19 -20.87 9.82
N ASN A 393 -3.69 -22.01 9.34
CA ASN A 393 -4.41 -23.28 9.43
C ASN A 393 -4.02 -24.01 10.71
N THR A 394 -4.92 -24.03 11.68
CA THR A 394 -4.70 -24.71 12.97
C THR A 394 -5.25 -26.13 13.00
N THR A 395 -5.95 -26.58 11.97
CA THR A 395 -6.69 -27.85 11.95
C THR A 395 -5.99 -28.97 11.19
N THR A 396 -5.14 -28.62 10.21
CA THR A 396 -4.45 -29.59 9.35
C THR A 396 -2.98 -29.66 9.76
N SER A 397 -2.54 -30.81 10.23
CA SER A 397 -1.11 -31.07 10.47
C SER A 397 -0.35 -31.00 9.14
N ASP A 398 0.85 -30.43 9.15
CA ASP A 398 1.71 -30.26 7.97
C ASP A 398 1.18 -29.26 6.90
N ALA A 399 0.12 -28.46 7.21
CA ALA A 399 -0.28 -27.36 6.36
C ALA A 399 0.86 -26.34 6.22
N TRP A 400 1.07 -25.80 5.00
CA TRP A 400 2.16 -24.86 4.71
C TRP A 400 2.13 -23.60 5.62
N ASN A 401 0.95 -23.23 6.11
CA ASN A 401 0.69 -22.09 6.99
C ASN A 401 0.18 -22.51 8.39
N GLN A 402 0.61 -23.65 8.90
CA GLN A 402 0.09 -24.27 10.12
C GLN A 402 0.18 -23.37 11.35
N GLY A 403 1.29 -22.66 11.56
CA GLY A 403 1.52 -21.91 12.79
C GLY A 403 1.71 -20.42 12.58
N ASN A 404 2.09 -19.99 11.38
CA ASN A 404 2.45 -18.60 11.13
C ASN A 404 2.15 -18.21 9.69
N LEU A 405 1.48 -17.07 9.54
CA LEU A 405 1.41 -16.32 8.30
C LEU A 405 1.94 -14.92 8.53
N GLN A 406 2.93 -14.51 7.77
CA GLN A 406 3.59 -13.23 7.97
C GLN A 406 3.76 -12.51 6.66
N SER A 407 3.35 -11.23 6.64
CA SER A 407 3.50 -10.29 5.55
C SER A 407 2.70 -10.63 4.29
N VAL A 408 2.35 -9.60 3.54
CA VAL A 408 1.93 -9.67 2.14
C VAL A 408 3.04 -9.04 1.31
N ALA A 409 3.65 -9.80 0.43
CA ALA A 409 4.80 -9.37 -0.34
C ALA A 409 4.40 -8.39 -1.45
N GLY A 410 4.90 -7.17 -1.40
CA GLY A 410 4.65 -6.15 -2.41
C GLY A 410 3.23 -5.63 -2.39
N ALA A 411 2.51 -5.79 -3.50
CA ALA A 411 1.14 -5.36 -3.69
C ALA A 411 0.30 -6.49 -4.28
N PRO A 412 -1.03 -6.49 -4.10
CA PRO A 412 -1.89 -7.45 -4.79
C PRO A 412 -1.74 -7.29 -6.31
N LEU A 413 -1.50 -8.39 -7.00
CA LEU A 413 -1.40 -8.41 -8.45
C LEU A 413 -2.79 -8.60 -9.06
N ILE A 414 -3.10 -7.88 -10.12
CA ILE A 414 -4.39 -7.98 -10.81
C ILE A 414 -4.27 -8.99 -11.95
N VAL A 415 -4.95 -10.13 -11.80
CA VAL A 415 -4.94 -11.22 -12.78
C VAL A 415 -6.38 -11.53 -13.20
N GLY A 416 -6.80 -10.96 -14.33
CA GLY A 416 -8.19 -11.00 -14.76
C GLY A 416 -9.11 -10.34 -13.72
N ASP A 417 -10.08 -11.10 -13.25
CA ASP A 417 -11.08 -10.65 -12.27
C ASP A 417 -10.67 -10.92 -10.82
N LYS A 418 -9.40 -11.27 -10.57
CA LYS A 418 -8.88 -11.62 -9.24
C LYS A 418 -7.68 -10.77 -8.84
N LEU A 419 -7.50 -10.67 -7.54
CA LEU A 419 -6.29 -10.17 -6.87
C LEU A 419 -5.51 -11.37 -6.34
N TYR A 420 -4.19 -11.41 -6.60
CA TYR A 420 -3.26 -12.42 -6.10
C TYR A 420 -2.42 -11.83 -4.97
N PHE A 421 -2.37 -12.53 -3.84
CA PHE A 421 -1.58 -12.17 -2.64
C PHE A 421 -0.57 -13.27 -2.37
N TYR A 422 0.70 -12.87 -2.22
CA TYR A 422 1.79 -13.79 -1.92
C TYR A 422 2.20 -13.65 -0.45
N LEU A 423 2.29 -14.77 0.24
CA LEU A 423 2.39 -14.86 1.69
C LEU A 423 3.53 -15.78 2.11
N SER A 424 4.10 -15.51 3.29
CA SER A 424 5.08 -16.39 3.91
C SER A 424 4.42 -17.22 5.00
N GLY A 425 4.33 -18.53 4.77
CA GLY A 425 3.74 -19.47 5.71
C GLY A 425 4.80 -20.36 6.35
N ARG A 426 4.63 -20.69 7.64
CA ARG A 426 5.53 -21.55 8.39
C ARG A 426 4.81 -22.75 8.98
N ARG A 427 5.53 -23.87 8.99
CA ARG A 427 5.13 -25.11 9.64
C ARG A 427 6.30 -25.75 10.36
N LEU A 428 6.00 -26.65 11.29
CA LEU A 428 6.97 -27.57 11.88
C LEU A 428 6.84 -28.96 11.24
N ARG A 429 7.99 -29.54 10.91
CA ARG A 429 8.11 -30.95 10.57
C ARG A 429 9.07 -31.59 11.58
N GLY A 430 8.51 -32.23 12.62
CA GLY A 430 9.27 -32.56 13.84
C GLY A 430 9.74 -31.29 14.53
N THR A 431 11.05 -31.09 14.67
CA THR A 431 11.67 -29.88 15.21
C THR A 431 12.15 -28.89 14.13
N GLN A 432 12.02 -29.25 12.85
CA GLN A 432 12.46 -28.42 11.74
C GLN A 432 11.38 -27.39 11.36
N GLU A 433 11.73 -26.11 11.40
CA GLU A 433 10.91 -25.03 10.86
C GLU A 433 11.10 -24.93 9.34
N ILE A 434 10.00 -24.98 8.58
CA ILE A 434 9.99 -24.81 7.14
C ILE A 434 9.12 -23.60 6.82
N THR A 435 9.70 -22.64 6.08
CA THR A 435 8.99 -21.44 5.61
C THR A 435 8.91 -21.46 4.08
N THR A 436 7.70 -21.30 3.57
CA THR A 436 7.37 -21.42 2.16
C THR A 436 6.52 -20.24 1.69
N THR A 437 6.40 -20.08 0.37
CA THR A 437 5.51 -19.10 -0.23
C THR A 437 4.17 -19.73 -0.56
N GLY A 438 3.10 -19.08 -0.15
CA GLY A 438 1.73 -19.41 -0.55
C GLY A 438 1.08 -18.30 -1.35
N LEU A 439 0.05 -18.67 -2.09
CA LEU A 439 -0.80 -17.79 -2.90
C LEU A 439 -2.23 -17.80 -2.32
N ALA A 440 -2.82 -16.62 -2.19
CA ALA A 440 -4.24 -16.44 -1.91
C ALA A 440 -4.87 -15.55 -2.97
N MET A 441 -6.15 -15.74 -3.24
CA MET A 441 -6.89 -15.05 -4.29
C MET A 441 -8.17 -14.43 -3.76
N LEU A 442 -8.48 -13.22 -4.21
CA LEU A 442 -9.71 -12.51 -3.90
C LEU A 442 -10.33 -11.98 -5.20
N ARG A 443 -11.65 -11.82 -5.24
CA ARG A 443 -12.31 -11.04 -6.30
C ARG A 443 -11.66 -9.65 -6.41
N ARG A 444 -11.49 -9.10 -7.62
CA ARG A 444 -11.06 -7.71 -7.80
C ARG A 444 -12.00 -6.78 -7.04
N ASP A 445 -11.47 -5.84 -6.24
CA ASP A 445 -12.19 -4.96 -5.31
C ASP A 445 -12.95 -5.68 -4.17
N GLY A 446 -12.82 -6.99 -4.05
CA GLY A 446 -13.64 -7.86 -3.20
C GLY A 446 -13.34 -7.81 -1.71
N PHE A 447 -12.75 -6.73 -1.18
CA PHE A 447 -12.46 -6.58 0.25
C PHE A 447 -13.73 -6.42 1.09
N ALA A 448 -14.68 -5.63 0.60
CA ALA A 448 -15.98 -5.43 1.21
C ALA A 448 -17.03 -5.12 0.16
N SER A 449 -18.29 -5.43 0.45
CA SER A 449 -19.45 -5.03 -0.34
C SER A 449 -20.51 -4.36 0.53
N MET A 450 -21.42 -3.62 -0.12
CA MET A 450 -22.72 -3.25 0.45
C MET A 450 -23.77 -4.22 -0.11
N LYS A 451 -24.38 -5.03 0.77
CA LYS A 451 -25.18 -6.23 0.41
C LYS A 451 -26.59 -6.16 0.95
N GLY A 452 -27.54 -6.67 0.16
CA GLY A 452 -28.93 -6.85 0.57
C GLY A 452 -29.93 -6.42 -0.51
N THR A 453 -31.16 -6.17 -0.07
CA THR A 453 -32.21 -5.46 -0.80
C THR A 453 -32.41 -4.13 -0.15
N GLY A 454 -32.20 -3.02 -0.90
CA GLY A 454 -32.28 -1.70 -0.35
C GLY A 454 -31.63 -0.62 -1.20
N GLU A 455 -31.23 0.48 -0.54
CA GLU A 455 -30.72 1.67 -1.18
C GLU A 455 -29.39 2.10 -0.53
N LEU A 456 -28.53 2.72 -1.34
CA LEU A 456 -27.32 3.40 -0.90
C LEU A 456 -27.23 4.75 -1.63
N GLN A 457 -27.13 5.83 -0.85
CA GLN A 457 -26.88 7.17 -1.38
C GLN A 457 -25.49 7.64 -0.95
N THR A 458 -24.74 8.16 -1.92
CA THR A 458 -23.39 8.68 -1.65
C THR A 458 -23.45 10.09 -1.05
N SER A 459 -22.37 10.49 -0.35
CA SER A 459 -22.05 11.89 -0.09
C SER A 459 -21.94 12.65 -1.43
N LEU A 460 -21.81 13.98 -1.36
CA LEU A 460 -21.66 14.81 -2.55
C LEU A 460 -20.33 14.53 -3.25
N LEU A 461 -20.38 14.17 -4.53
CA LEU A 461 -19.25 13.75 -5.33
C LEU A 461 -18.94 14.73 -6.45
N LYS A 462 -17.70 14.74 -6.92
CA LYS A 462 -17.23 15.40 -8.14
C LYS A 462 -16.31 14.45 -8.92
N PHE A 463 -16.39 14.48 -10.25
CA PHE A 463 -15.59 13.65 -11.16
C PHE A 463 -15.33 14.35 -12.51
N ASP A 464 -14.39 13.84 -13.28
CA ASP A 464 -14.06 14.30 -14.63
C ASP A 464 -14.25 13.24 -15.72
N GLY A 465 -14.67 12.03 -15.37
CA GLY A 465 -14.98 10.93 -16.29
C GLY A 465 -16.28 11.12 -17.07
N SER A 466 -16.61 10.13 -17.90
CA SER A 466 -17.76 10.18 -18.81
C SER A 466 -18.65 8.93 -18.78
N TYR A 467 -18.16 7.81 -18.23
CA TYR A 467 -18.87 6.52 -18.30
C TYR A 467 -18.93 5.87 -16.92
N PHE A 468 -20.12 5.48 -16.54
CA PHE A 468 -20.37 4.88 -15.22
C PHE A 468 -20.13 3.37 -15.23
N PHE A 469 -19.34 2.89 -14.29
CA PHE A 469 -19.06 1.46 -14.11
C PHE A 469 -19.25 1.04 -12.66
N VAL A 470 -19.56 -0.25 -12.49
CA VAL A 470 -19.67 -0.91 -11.18
C VAL A 470 -18.96 -2.26 -11.18
N ASN A 471 -18.51 -2.66 -9.98
CA ASN A 471 -18.20 -4.04 -9.64
C ASN A 471 -19.31 -4.53 -8.71
N ALA A 472 -20.15 -5.45 -9.20
CA ALA A 472 -21.33 -5.90 -8.49
C ALA A 472 -21.69 -7.36 -8.82
N ASN A 473 -22.38 -8.01 -7.88
CA ASN A 473 -23.02 -9.32 -8.06
C ASN A 473 -24.48 -9.22 -7.62
N VAL A 474 -25.41 -9.27 -8.59
CA VAL A 474 -26.83 -8.99 -8.39
C VAL A 474 -27.67 -10.10 -8.97
N THR A 475 -28.45 -10.80 -8.14
CA THR A 475 -29.34 -11.86 -8.57
C THR A 475 -30.74 -11.36 -8.91
N GLY A 476 -31.20 -10.29 -8.28
CA GLY A 476 -32.40 -9.53 -8.65
C GLY A 476 -32.10 -8.49 -9.73
N GLU A 477 -32.17 -7.20 -9.40
CA GLU A 477 -31.76 -6.11 -10.28
C GLU A 477 -31.06 -4.98 -9.50
N MET A 478 -30.20 -4.22 -10.18
CA MET A 478 -29.65 -2.98 -9.67
C MET A 478 -29.91 -1.85 -10.67
N LYS A 479 -30.35 -0.70 -10.14
CA LYS A 479 -30.52 0.55 -10.89
C LYS A 479 -29.78 1.68 -10.18
N VAL A 480 -29.42 2.70 -10.95
CA VAL A 480 -28.67 3.87 -10.46
C VAL A 480 -29.41 5.14 -10.85
N GLU A 481 -29.45 6.10 -9.94
CA GLU A 481 -30.03 7.43 -10.10
C GLU A 481 -29.00 8.48 -9.74
N LEU A 482 -28.96 9.58 -10.48
CA LEU A 482 -28.10 10.71 -10.18
C LEU A 482 -28.94 11.87 -9.64
N LEU A 483 -28.48 12.43 -8.51
CA LEU A 483 -29.17 13.52 -7.81
C LEU A 483 -28.28 14.77 -7.78
N ASP A 484 -28.91 15.94 -7.88
CA ASP A 484 -28.23 17.21 -7.63
C ASP A 484 -27.90 17.38 -6.12
N PRO A 485 -27.18 18.43 -5.71
CA PRO A 485 -26.86 18.67 -4.30
C PRO A 485 -28.08 18.77 -3.36
N ASN A 486 -29.25 19.10 -3.92
CA ASN A 486 -30.52 19.25 -3.18
C ASN A 486 -31.37 17.96 -3.18
N ASN A 487 -30.79 16.82 -3.60
CA ASN A 487 -31.47 15.54 -3.74
C ASN A 487 -32.57 15.52 -4.83
N LYS A 488 -32.56 16.44 -5.79
CA LYS A 488 -33.46 16.40 -6.94
C LYS A 488 -32.83 15.56 -8.03
N VAL A 489 -33.64 14.69 -8.64
CA VAL A 489 -33.21 13.84 -9.78
C VAL A 489 -32.72 14.71 -10.92
N ILE A 490 -31.55 14.39 -11.45
CA ILE A 490 -30.98 15.04 -12.63
C ILE A 490 -31.70 14.47 -13.87
N GLU A 491 -32.26 15.37 -14.68
CA GLU A 491 -33.01 15.00 -15.92
C GLU A 491 -32.20 14.08 -16.82
N GLY A 492 -32.79 12.97 -17.26
CA GLY A 492 -32.17 11.93 -18.06
C GLY A 492 -31.35 10.92 -17.29
N PHE A 493 -31.32 11.00 -15.94
CA PHE A 493 -30.55 10.07 -15.08
C PHE A 493 -31.36 9.53 -13.90
N SER A 494 -32.68 9.40 -14.11
CA SER A 494 -33.57 8.81 -13.10
C SER A 494 -33.40 7.28 -13.01
N LYS A 495 -33.89 6.71 -11.91
CA LYS A 495 -34.00 5.26 -11.71
C LYS A 495 -34.78 4.57 -12.84
N ASP A 496 -35.85 5.21 -13.34
CA ASP A 496 -36.72 4.60 -14.35
C ASP A 496 -36.08 4.60 -15.73
N GLU A 497 -35.22 5.57 -16.03
CA GLU A 497 -34.41 5.63 -17.24
C GLU A 497 -33.18 4.72 -17.18
N CYS A 498 -32.72 4.33 -15.99
CA CYS A 498 -31.58 3.45 -15.82
C CYS A 498 -31.87 2.05 -16.36
N LYS A 499 -31.02 1.55 -17.25
CA LYS A 499 -31.03 0.15 -17.69
C LYS A 499 -30.61 -0.72 -16.51
N ALA A 500 -31.52 -1.62 -16.08
CA ALA A 500 -31.26 -2.48 -14.95
C ALA A 500 -30.06 -3.39 -15.19
N PHE A 501 -29.16 -3.47 -14.21
CA PHE A 501 -28.06 -4.43 -14.20
C PHE A 501 -28.47 -5.68 -13.41
N LYS A 502 -28.12 -6.85 -13.95
CA LYS A 502 -28.26 -8.17 -13.32
C LYS A 502 -27.09 -9.04 -13.70
N GLY A 503 -26.57 -9.83 -12.76
CA GLY A 503 -25.46 -10.76 -12.97
C GLY A 503 -24.27 -10.47 -12.09
N ASP A 504 -23.17 -11.18 -12.34
CA ASP A 504 -21.88 -11.02 -11.67
C ASP A 504 -20.86 -10.44 -12.65
N ASN A 505 -20.38 -9.22 -12.38
CA ASN A 505 -19.40 -8.56 -13.25
C ASN A 505 -18.52 -7.57 -12.46
N VAL A 506 -17.21 -7.68 -12.63
CA VAL A 506 -16.23 -6.80 -11.98
C VAL A 506 -16.04 -5.45 -12.70
N LYS A 507 -16.68 -5.28 -13.88
CA LYS A 507 -16.60 -4.07 -14.73
C LYS A 507 -17.86 -3.90 -15.57
N ALA A 508 -19.03 -3.82 -14.93
CA ALA A 508 -20.30 -3.61 -15.62
C ALA A 508 -20.52 -2.11 -15.90
N LYS A 509 -20.83 -1.77 -17.14
CA LYS A 509 -21.20 -0.40 -17.53
C LYS A 509 -22.68 -0.15 -17.19
N ILE A 510 -22.95 0.98 -16.55
CA ILE A 510 -24.32 1.44 -16.26
C ILE A 510 -24.68 2.53 -17.27
N GLU A 511 -25.85 2.45 -17.85
CA GLU A 511 -26.37 3.37 -18.85
C GLU A 511 -27.82 3.76 -18.57
N TRP A 512 -28.20 4.95 -19.01
CA TRP A 512 -29.59 5.42 -18.99
C TRP A 512 -30.13 5.51 -20.40
N THR A 513 -31.44 5.34 -20.56
CA THR A 513 -32.12 5.45 -21.85
C THR A 513 -31.89 6.86 -22.43
N GLY A 514 -31.30 6.92 -23.63
CA GLY A 514 -30.91 8.18 -24.25
C GLY A 514 -29.61 8.83 -23.75
N ASN A 515 -29.04 8.34 -22.65
CA ASN A 515 -27.80 8.89 -22.05
C ASN A 515 -26.79 7.77 -21.74
N ALA A 516 -25.88 7.52 -22.68
CA ALA A 516 -24.77 6.58 -22.51
C ALA A 516 -23.52 7.21 -21.88
N SER A 517 -23.53 8.53 -21.65
CA SER A 517 -22.37 9.30 -21.21
C SER A 517 -22.74 10.39 -20.19
N LEU A 518 -21.91 10.55 -19.17
CA LEU A 518 -22.01 11.59 -18.15
C LEU A 518 -21.16 12.83 -18.49
N ALA A 519 -20.74 13.01 -19.74
CA ALA A 519 -19.84 14.09 -20.15
C ALA A 519 -20.40 15.50 -19.81
N SER A 520 -21.73 15.69 -19.85
CA SER A 520 -22.40 16.94 -19.47
C SER A 520 -22.35 17.22 -17.95
N LEU A 521 -22.01 16.21 -17.13
CA LEU A 521 -21.96 16.28 -15.68
C LEU A 521 -20.53 16.39 -15.13
N LYS A 522 -19.52 16.39 -15.99
CA LYS A 522 -18.11 16.55 -15.60
C LYS A 522 -17.92 17.78 -14.71
N ASN A 523 -17.17 17.62 -13.62
CA ASN A 523 -16.86 18.63 -12.63
C ASN A 523 -18.07 19.26 -11.92
N LYS A 524 -19.29 18.78 -12.19
CA LYS A 524 -20.47 19.15 -11.40
C LYS A 524 -20.53 18.32 -10.11
N GLN A 525 -21.12 18.92 -9.10
CA GLN A 525 -21.38 18.26 -7.82
C GLN A 525 -22.70 17.50 -7.91
N LEU A 526 -22.69 16.23 -7.55
CA LEU A 526 -23.88 15.37 -7.57
C LEU A 526 -23.75 14.23 -6.55
N LYS A 527 -24.86 13.54 -6.31
CA LYS A 527 -24.89 12.31 -5.52
C LYS A 527 -25.31 11.15 -6.42
N VAL A 528 -24.84 9.97 -6.08
CA VAL A 528 -25.22 8.71 -6.73
C VAL A 528 -26.09 7.93 -5.77
N LYS A 529 -27.25 7.48 -6.25
CA LYS A 529 -28.14 6.61 -5.49
C LYS A 529 -28.28 5.27 -6.17
N PHE A 530 -27.93 4.20 -5.45
CA PHE A 530 -28.06 2.82 -5.89
C PHE A 530 -29.33 2.21 -5.30
N TYR A 531 -30.07 1.49 -6.13
CA TYR A 531 -31.22 0.66 -5.75
C TYR A 531 -30.86 -0.79 -6.08
N ILE A 532 -30.79 -1.63 -5.08
CA ILE A 532 -30.36 -3.03 -5.22
C ILE A 532 -31.47 -3.95 -4.72
N ASP A 533 -31.87 -4.89 -5.54
CA ASP A 533 -32.71 -6.01 -5.16
C ASP A 533 -31.87 -7.29 -5.18
N ASN A 534 -31.74 -7.93 -4.02
CA ASN A 534 -31.02 -9.18 -3.81
C ASN A 534 -29.64 -9.22 -4.50
N GLY A 535 -28.72 -8.38 -4.01
CA GLY A 535 -27.39 -8.27 -4.58
C GLY A 535 -26.40 -7.59 -3.68
N GLU A 536 -25.23 -7.31 -4.25
CA GLU A 536 -24.15 -6.59 -3.59
C GLU A 536 -23.32 -5.78 -4.58
N ILE A 537 -22.81 -4.63 -4.10
CA ILE A 537 -21.91 -3.75 -4.84
C ILE A 537 -20.57 -3.63 -4.08
N PHE A 538 -19.46 -3.87 -4.77
CA PHE A 538 -18.09 -3.79 -4.22
C PHE A 538 -17.47 -2.43 -4.47
N ALA A 539 -17.63 -1.89 -5.68
CA ALA A 539 -17.06 -0.61 -6.09
C ALA A 539 -17.86 0.02 -7.23
N PHE A 540 -17.69 1.34 -7.40
CA PHE A 540 -18.11 2.07 -8.60
C PHE A 540 -17.04 3.07 -9.02
N TRP A 541 -17.06 3.54 -10.27
CA TRP A 541 -16.19 4.60 -10.77
C TRP A 541 -16.75 5.25 -12.02
N ILE A 542 -16.25 6.44 -12.31
CA ILE A 542 -16.60 7.15 -13.55
C ILE A 542 -15.36 7.18 -14.45
N SER A 543 -15.36 6.32 -15.46
CA SER A 543 -14.25 6.18 -16.39
C SER A 543 -14.19 7.33 -17.41
N PRO A 544 -12.99 7.78 -17.81
CA PRO A 544 -12.84 8.71 -18.92
C PRO A 544 -13.21 8.08 -20.27
N SER A 545 -13.16 6.75 -20.39
CA SER A 545 -13.41 6.01 -21.64
C SER A 545 -14.50 4.95 -21.48
N ALA A 546 -15.07 4.54 -22.63
CA ALA A 546 -16.07 3.48 -22.68
C ALA A 546 -15.49 2.09 -22.34
N ASN A 547 -14.17 1.93 -22.28
CA ASN A 547 -13.51 0.66 -21.95
C ASN A 547 -13.45 0.42 -20.43
N GLY A 548 -13.69 1.45 -19.62
CA GLY A 548 -13.84 1.34 -18.17
C GLY A 548 -12.54 1.41 -17.37
N GLU A 549 -11.49 2.07 -17.88
CA GLU A 549 -10.29 2.38 -17.13
C GLU A 549 -10.65 3.28 -15.93
N SER A 550 -10.09 2.96 -14.77
CA SER A 550 -10.47 3.65 -13.53
C SER A 550 -9.60 4.88 -13.22
N MET A 551 -8.48 5.05 -13.88
CA MET A 551 -7.41 6.01 -13.53
C MET A 551 -6.83 5.77 -12.13
N GLY A 552 -7.11 4.62 -11.52
CA GLY A 552 -6.64 4.22 -10.19
C GLY A 552 -5.25 3.61 -10.20
N TYR A 553 -4.67 3.50 -9.02
CA TYR A 553 -3.35 2.89 -8.87
C TYR A 553 -3.42 1.36 -8.91
N THR A 554 -2.58 0.78 -9.76
CA THR A 554 -2.40 -0.67 -9.93
C THR A 554 -0.94 -1.03 -9.65
N ALA A 555 -0.45 -0.70 -8.45
CA ALA A 555 0.98 -0.78 -8.10
C ALA A 555 1.58 -2.17 -8.37
N GLY A 556 0.91 -3.25 -7.94
CA GLY A 556 1.36 -4.62 -8.17
C GLY A 556 1.45 -4.99 -9.64
N GLY A 557 0.63 -4.35 -10.47
CA GLY A 557 0.53 -4.65 -11.89
C GLY A 557 -0.27 -5.89 -12.20
N GLY A 558 -0.22 -6.29 -13.47
CA GLY A 558 -0.87 -7.49 -13.98
C GLY A 558 -0.89 -7.53 -15.50
N PRO A 559 -1.13 -8.70 -16.10
CA PRO A 559 -1.21 -8.84 -17.55
C PRO A 559 -2.24 -7.90 -18.18
N GLY A 560 -1.83 -7.15 -19.20
CA GLY A 560 -2.69 -6.23 -19.93
C GLY A 560 -2.89 -4.86 -19.30
N LEU A 561 -2.30 -4.59 -18.11
CA LEU A 561 -2.34 -3.27 -17.47
C LEU A 561 -1.26 -2.33 -18.04
N ASN A 562 -1.45 -1.02 -17.80
CA ASN A 562 -0.51 0.00 -18.24
C ASN A 562 0.80 -0.04 -17.44
N ILE A 563 1.92 0.15 -18.15
CA ILE A 563 3.28 0.13 -17.57
C ILE A 563 3.54 1.22 -16.52
N SER A 564 2.69 2.24 -16.42
CA SER A 564 2.82 3.32 -15.44
C SER A 564 2.29 2.94 -14.04
N GLY A 565 1.65 1.78 -13.89
CA GLY A 565 0.97 1.39 -12.65
C GLY A 565 -0.29 2.18 -12.35
N ILE A 566 -0.91 2.76 -13.38
CA ILE A 566 -2.21 3.42 -13.36
C ILE A 566 -3.13 2.71 -14.35
N ASP A 567 -4.38 2.45 -13.97
CA ASP A 567 -5.40 1.84 -14.84
C ASP A 567 -5.86 2.84 -15.89
N LYS A 568 -5.13 2.93 -17.00
CA LYS A 568 -5.42 3.79 -18.16
C LYS A 568 -5.07 3.07 -19.46
N THR A 569 -5.61 3.57 -20.58
CA THR A 569 -5.27 3.06 -21.91
C THR A 569 -3.76 3.23 -22.19
N ASN A 570 -3.17 2.26 -22.90
CA ASN A 570 -1.77 2.28 -23.33
C ASN A 570 -1.55 3.33 -24.44
#